data_d1833cd619a45e741dd4a88924946082
#
_entry.id   d1833cd619a45e741dd4a88924946082
#
_cell.length_a   1.000
_cell.length_b   1.000
_cell.length_c   1.000
_cell.angle_alpha   90.00
_cell.angle_beta   90.00
_cell.angle_gamma   90.00
#
_symmetry.space_group_name_H-M   'P 1'
#
loop_
_entity.id
_entity.type
_entity.pdbx_description
1 polymer ?
#
loop_
_entity_poly.entity_id
_entity_poly.type
_entity_poly.pdbx_seq_one_letter_code
_entity_poly.pdbx_strand_id
1 'polypeptide(L)'
;MKPNPLNKMKNATLILILSILMIPHLFSQGFYDINTINTVEITFQESNWDAILDQYYEDGDEERLVGSVSINGQVFDSAGIRYKGNSSYSPNQVKNPLNIKLDHIIDDQTIEGYGTLKLANVFKDPSFVREVLSYEIARKYFPASQANFANVYINGIHLGLYTSDQSVDKFFMRNHFSTDENTRVKGEITTNGPPSGGVWEYFGEDSTDYYGY
;
A
#
# COMPACT_ATOMS: atom_id res chain seq x y z
N MET A 1 -40.33 -53.30 1.25
CA MET A 1 -39.78 -52.79 2.51
C MET A 1 -39.61 -51.26 2.40
N LYS A 2 -40.32 -50.46 3.20
CA LYS A 2 -40.11 -48.99 3.22
C LYS A 2 -38.88 -48.69 4.06
N PRO A 3 -37.96 -47.83 3.61
CA PRO A 3 -36.75 -47.51 4.37
C PRO A 3 -37.10 -46.78 5.67
N ASN A 4 -36.43 -47.15 6.75
CA ASN A 4 -36.63 -46.61 8.09
C ASN A 4 -36.37 -45.11 8.10
N PRO A 5 -37.28 -44.25 8.60
CA PRO A 5 -37.12 -42.79 8.63
C PRO A 5 -35.90 -42.33 9.40
N LEU A 6 -35.43 -43.07 10.41
CA LEU A 6 -34.21 -42.81 11.16
C LEU A 6 -32.96 -42.94 10.30
N ASN A 7 -32.90 -43.84 9.33
CA ASN A 7 -31.76 -43.96 8.41
C ASN A 7 -31.74 -42.83 7.39
N LYS A 8 -32.91 -42.34 6.95
CA LYS A 8 -32.97 -41.14 6.08
C LYS A 8 -32.47 -39.89 6.79
N MET A 9 -32.81 -39.69 8.04
CA MET A 9 -32.30 -38.56 8.84
C MET A 9 -30.79 -38.63 9.06
N LYS A 10 -30.25 -39.80 9.42
CA LYS A 10 -28.79 -39.97 9.58
C LYS A 10 -28.02 -39.69 8.30
N ASN A 11 -28.52 -40.14 7.15
CA ASN A 11 -27.91 -39.90 5.87
C ASN A 11 -27.99 -38.41 5.46
N ALA A 12 -29.12 -37.72 5.72
CA ALA A 12 -29.26 -36.29 5.47
C ALA A 12 -28.32 -35.45 6.33
N THR A 13 -28.16 -35.79 7.62
CA THR A 13 -27.23 -35.13 8.53
C THR A 13 -25.78 -35.35 8.10
N LEU A 14 -25.42 -36.56 7.67
CA LEU A 14 -24.06 -36.86 7.19
C LEU A 14 -23.72 -36.08 5.90
N ILE A 15 -24.67 -35.96 4.96
CA ILE A 15 -24.51 -35.20 3.71
C ILE A 15 -24.34 -33.71 4.04
N LEU A 16 -25.10 -33.16 5.00
CA LEU A 16 -25.00 -31.77 5.42
C LEU A 16 -23.63 -31.47 6.06
N ILE A 17 -23.15 -32.38 6.93
CA ILE A 17 -21.80 -32.26 7.54
C ILE A 17 -20.70 -32.34 6.47
N LEU A 18 -20.83 -33.26 5.52
CA LEU A 18 -19.86 -33.42 4.42
C LEU A 18 -19.86 -32.20 3.50
N SER A 19 -21.01 -31.57 3.24
CA SER A 19 -21.08 -30.35 2.43
C SER A 19 -20.45 -29.11 3.13
N ILE A 20 -20.56 -29.05 4.47
CA ILE A 20 -19.90 -28.00 5.27
C ILE A 20 -18.36 -28.19 5.28
N LEU A 21 -17.88 -29.43 5.30
CA LEU A 21 -16.46 -29.77 5.20
C LEU A 21 -15.85 -29.55 3.80
N MET A 22 -16.68 -29.46 2.77
CA MET A 22 -16.27 -29.17 1.39
C MET A 22 -16.35 -27.68 1.01
N ILE A 23 -16.64 -26.78 1.96
CA ILE A 23 -16.45 -25.35 1.68
C ILE A 23 -14.94 -25.15 1.46
N PRO A 24 -14.47 -24.85 0.24
CA PRO A 24 -13.08 -24.51 0.05
C PRO A 24 -12.81 -23.37 1.01
N HIS A 25 -11.83 -23.53 1.90
CA HIS A 25 -11.26 -22.39 2.59
C HIS A 25 -10.72 -21.49 1.48
N LEU A 26 -11.48 -20.49 1.10
CA LEU A 26 -10.97 -19.36 0.35
C LEU A 26 -9.92 -18.75 1.29
N PHE A 27 -8.67 -19.21 1.14
CA PHE A 27 -7.54 -18.45 1.64
C PHE A 27 -7.66 -17.11 0.93
N SER A 28 -8.16 -16.10 1.62
CA SER A 28 -8.03 -14.75 1.15
C SER A 28 -6.54 -14.52 0.94
N GLN A 29 -6.13 -14.37 -0.31
CA GLN A 29 -4.78 -13.93 -0.60
C GLN A 29 -4.64 -12.56 0.04
N GLY A 30 -3.60 -12.39 0.87
CA GLY A 30 -3.36 -11.11 1.55
C GLY A 30 -3.15 -9.99 0.53
N PHE A 31 -3.44 -8.77 0.91
CA PHE A 31 -3.33 -7.59 0.04
C PHE A 31 -1.95 -7.51 -0.65
N TYR A 32 -0.88 -7.90 0.03
CA TYR A 32 0.47 -7.95 -0.51
C TYR A 32 0.92 -9.32 -1.02
N ASP A 33 -0.01 -10.24 -1.35
CA ASP A 33 0.38 -11.49 -2.02
C ASP A 33 1.05 -11.17 -3.36
N ILE A 34 2.27 -11.66 -3.55
CA ILE A 34 3.08 -11.42 -4.74
C ILE A 34 2.46 -11.98 -6.03
N ASN A 35 1.56 -12.96 -5.90
CA ASN A 35 0.88 -13.58 -7.03
C ASN A 35 -0.40 -12.82 -7.42
N THR A 36 -0.71 -11.72 -6.73
CA THR A 36 -1.90 -10.91 -6.96
C THR A 36 -1.52 -9.56 -7.54
N ILE A 37 -2.20 -9.16 -8.62
CA ILE A 37 -2.17 -7.77 -9.12
C ILE A 37 -3.45 -7.11 -8.61
N ASN A 38 -3.30 -6.19 -7.68
CA ASN A 38 -4.45 -5.44 -7.15
C ASN A 38 -5.03 -4.49 -8.19
N THR A 39 -6.29 -4.15 -8.05
CA THR A 39 -6.94 -3.06 -8.79
C THR A 39 -7.20 -1.91 -7.83
N VAL A 40 -6.64 -0.74 -8.13
CA VAL A 40 -6.83 0.50 -7.36
C VAL A 40 -7.49 1.52 -8.26
N GLU A 41 -8.70 1.91 -7.90
CA GLU A 41 -9.51 2.88 -8.64
C GLU A 41 -9.70 4.12 -7.77
N ILE A 42 -9.25 5.26 -8.24
CA ILE A 42 -9.36 6.55 -7.54
C ILE A 42 -10.38 7.39 -8.29
N THR A 43 -11.31 7.98 -7.55
CA THR A 43 -12.30 8.89 -8.12
C THR A 43 -12.21 10.25 -7.41
N PHE A 44 -11.83 11.26 -8.17
CA PHE A 44 -11.86 12.66 -7.76
C PHE A 44 -13.11 13.35 -8.33
N GLN A 45 -13.61 14.34 -7.62
CA GLN A 45 -14.67 15.21 -8.13
C GLN A 45 -14.11 16.28 -9.08
N GLU A 46 -12.87 16.66 -8.86
CA GLU A 46 -12.14 17.66 -9.65
C GLU A 46 -11.67 17.06 -10.98
N SER A 47 -12.07 17.66 -12.08
CA SER A 47 -11.62 17.22 -13.41
C SER A 47 -10.15 17.54 -13.68
N ASN A 48 -9.60 18.55 -13.01
CA ASN A 48 -8.20 18.98 -13.08
C ASN A 48 -7.34 18.43 -11.93
N TRP A 49 -7.68 17.26 -11.41
CA TRP A 49 -7.04 16.61 -10.27
C TRP A 49 -5.50 16.52 -10.40
N ASP A 50 -4.99 16.27 -11.60
CA ASP A 50 -3.56 16.14 -11.89
C ASP A 50 -2.82 17.46 -11.60
N ALA A 51 -3.32 18.57 -12.12
CA ALA A 51 -2.76 19.90 -11.88
C ALA A 51 -2.84 20.30 -10.38
N ILE A 52 -3.89 19.87 -9.66
CA ILE A 52 -4.00 20.11 -8.21
C ILE A 52 -2.94 19.31 -7.45
N LEU A 53 -2.75 18.04 -7.79
CA LEU A 53 -1.72 17.20 -7.17
C LEU A 53 -0.31 17.69 -7.48
N ASP A 54 -0.06 18.20 -8.69
CA ASP A 54 1.21 18.84 -9.05
C ASP A 54 1.45 20.09 -8.18
N GLN A 55 0.42 20.95 -8.03
CA GLN A 55 0.53 22.14 -7.19
C GLN A 55 0.87 21.79 -5.75
N TYR A 56 0.14 20.81 -5.14
CA TYR A 56 0.41 20.37 -3.78
C TYR A 56 1.80 19.77 -3.59
N TYR A 57 2.30 19.07 -4.61
CA TYR A 57 3.65 18.52 -4.59
C TYR A 57 4.71 19.63 -4.64
N GLU A 58 4.52 20.67 -5.47
CA GLU A 58 5.44 21.79 -5.63
C GLU A 58 5.44 22.71 -4.40
N ASP A 59 4.30 22.90 -3.75
CA ASP A 59 4.18 23.69 -2.52
C ASP A 59 4.88 23.03 -1.33
N GLY A 60 5.12 21.72 -1.37
CA GLY A 60 5.88 20.98 -0.38
C GLY A 60 5.16 20.72 0.95
N ASP A 61 3.90 21.10 1.08
CA ASP A 61 3.12 21.05 2.34
C ASP A 61 2.52 19.67 2.65
N GLU A 62 2.84 18.66 1.83
CA GLU A 62 2.28 17.30 1.93
C GLU A 62 0.73 17.26 1.86
N GLU A 63 0.11 18.29 1.31
CA GLU A 63 -1.34 18.34 1.12
C GLU A 63 -1.87 17.16 0.31
N ARG A 64 -3.15 16.86 0.52
CA ARG A 64 -3.82 15.73 -0.12
C ARG A 64 -5.13 16.15 -0.75
N LEU A 65 -5.32 15.77 -1.99
CA LEU A 65 -6.62 15.85 -2.64
C LEU A 65 -7.50 14.70 -2.12
N VAL A 66 -8.70 15.04 -1.69
CA VAL A 66 -9.66 14.07 -1.17
C VAL A 66 -10.38 13.38 -2.31
N GLY A 67 -10.44 12.06 -2.26
CA GLY A 67 -11.15 11.25 -3.24
C GLY A 67 -11.73 9.98 -2.65
N SER A 68 -12.52 9.25 -3.43
CA SER A 68 -12.92 7.88 -3.10
C SER A 68 -11.93 6.91 -3.73
N VAL A 69 -11.54 5.88 -2.99
CA VAL A 69 -10.61 4.84 -3.45
C VAL A 69 -11.28 3.49 -3.35
N SER A 70 -11.33 2.76 -4.45
CA SER A 70 -11.75 1.35 -4.47
C SER A 70 -10.52 0.47 -4.64
N ILE A 71 -10.35 -0.51 -3.77
CA ILE A 71 -9.27 -1.50 -3.82
C ILE A 71 -9.90 -2.88 -3.94
N ASN A 72 -9.72 -3.52 -5.07
CA ASN A 72 -10.33 -4.83 -5.37
C ASN A 72 -11.84 -4.85 -5.12
N GLY A 73 -12.53 -3.72 -5.32
CA GLY A 73 -13.96 -3.55 -5.10
C GLY A 73 -14.36 -3.13 -3.68
N GLN A 74 -13.44 -3.09 -2.72
CA GLN A 74 -13.68 -2.48 -1.41
C GLN A 74 -13.48 -0.97 -1.49
N VAL A 75 -14.51 -0.20 -1.12
CA VAL A 75 -14.51 1.27 -1.22
C VAL A 75 -14.09 1.91 0.10
N PHE A 76 -13.26 2.93 -0.02
CA PHE A 76 -12.79 3.81 1.05
C PHE A 76 -13.11 5.25 0.65
N ASP A 77 -14.08 5.85 1.33
CA ASP A 77 -14.49 7.23 1.07
C ASP A 77 -13.57 8.22 1.79
N SER A 78 -13.45 9.42 1.21
CA SER A 78 -12.69 10.52 1.80
C SER A 78 -11.23 10.18 2.11
N ALA A 79 -10.63 9.32 1.29
CA ALA A 79 -9.21 9.04 1.33
C ALA A 79 -8.42 10.27 0.84
N GLY A 80 -7.19 10.42 1.33
CA GLY A 80 -6.30 11.52 0.94
C GLY A 80 -5.21 11.03 -0.02
N ILE A 81 -5.14 11.60 -1.21
CA ILE A 81 -4.20 11.22 -2.25
C ILE A 81 -3.21 12.37 -2.48
N ARG A 82 -1.93 12.05 -2.62
CA ARG A 82 -0.91 13.00 -3.04
C ARG A 82 0.14 12.35 -3.95
N TYR A 83 0.82 13.14 -4.71
CA TYR A 83 2.03 12.70 -5.38
C TYR A 83 3.16 12.48 -4.38
N LYS A 84 4.10 11.60 -4.71
CA LYS A 84 5.30 11.32 -3.93
C LYS A 84 6.50 11.13 -4.85
N GLY A 85 7.65 10.87 -4.24
CA GLY A 85 8.89 10.59 -4.95
C GLY A 85 9.71 11.85 -5.16
N ASN A 86 10.97 11.69 -5.51
CA ASN A 86 11.88 12.78 -5.85
C ASN A 86 12.19 12.69 -7.35
N SER A 87 13.11 11.83 -7.75
CA SER A 87 13.50 11.67 -9.16
C SER A 87 12.46 10.99 -10.05
N SER A 88 11.44 10.35 -9.47
CA SER A 88 10.37 9.64 -10.17
C SER A 88 9.11 10.48 -10.43
N TYR A 89 9.01 11.65 -9.80
CA TYR A 89 7.97 12.63 -10.06
C TYR A 89 8.36 13.54 -11.23
N SER A 90 7.36 13.97 -12.01
CA SER A 90 7.51 15.02 -13.02
C SER A 90 6.14 15.64 -13.32
N PRO A 91 6.04 17.00 -13.37
CA PRO A 91 4.80 17.68 -13.74
C PRO A 91 4.45 17.52 -15.23
N ASN A 92 5.33 16.91 -16.01
CA ASN A 92 5.09 16.65 -17.44
C ASN A 92 4.56 15.23 -17.71
N GLN A 93 4.16 14.49 -16.67
CA GLN A 93 3.61 13.14 -16.79
C GLN A 93 2.46 12.94 -15.81
N VAL A 94 1.37 12.33 -16.27
CA VAL A 94 0.21 11.99 -15.44
C VAL A 94 0.47 10.75 -14.58
N LYS A 95 1.30 9.82 -15.07
CA LYS A 95 1.67 8.60 -14.33
C LYS A 95 2.74 8.89 -13.27
N ASN A 96 2.41 9.71 -12.29
CA ASN A 96 3.27 10.01 -11.14
C ASN A 96 3.10 8.99 -10.01
N PRO A 97 4.12 8.81 -9.11
CA PRO A 97 3.97 7.95 -7.95
C PRO A 97 2.96 8.54 -6.96
N LEU A 98 2.16 7.68 -6.33
CA LEU A 98 1.07 8.05 -5.45
C LEU A 98 1.33 7.62 -4.00
N ASN A 99 0.86 8.43 -3.06
CA ASN A 99 0.70 8.07 -1.67
C ASN A 99 -0.77 8.27 -1.30
N ILE A 100 -1.44 7.18 -0.92
CA ILE A 100 -2.86 7.15 -0.61
C ILE A 100 -2.99 6.88 0.88
N LYS A 101 -3.63 7.80 1.61
CA LYS A 101 -3.99 7.64 3.01
C LYS A 101 -5.48 7.32 3.09
N LEU A 102 -5.82 6.07 3.44
CA LEU A 102 -7.21 5.61 3.49
C LEU A 102 -8.00 6.25 4.64
N ASP A 103 -7.35 6.41 5.78
CA ASP A 103 -7.89 7.01 7.00
C ASP A 103 -7.65 8.53 7.07
N HIS A 104 -7.74 9.24 5.93
CA HIS A 104 -7.42 10.66 5.87
C HIS A 104 -8.46 11.54 6.60
N ILE A 105 -9.74 11.32 6.31
CA ILE A 105 -10.86 12.06 6.93
C ILE A 105 -11.67 11.12 7.84
N ILE A 106 -11.85 9.87 7.42
CA ILE A 106 -12.59 8.86 8.17
C ILE A 106 -11.56 7.97 8.87
N ASP A 107 -11.52 8.03 10.19
CA ASP A 107 -10.58 7.25 11.00
C ASP A 107 -10.77 5.74 10.80
N ASP A 108 -9.72 5.00 11.07
CA ASP A 108 -9.67 3.52 11.08
C ASP A 108 -9.96 2.84 9.72
N GLN A 109 -10.03 3.58 8.62
CA GLN A 109 -10.13 2.97 7.29
C GLN A 109 -8.81 2.29 6.92
N THR A 110 -8.85 0.96 6.80
CA THR A 110 -7.67 0.16 6.43
C THR A 110 -8.07 -1.00 5.53
N ILE A 111 -7.13 -1.43 4.69
CA ILE A 111 -7.21 -2.73 4.03
C ILE A 111 -6.26 -3.68 4.74
N GLU A 112 -6.79 -4.71 5.39
CA GLU A 112 -6.02 -5.69 6.19
C GLU A 112 -5.06 -5.05 7.21
N GLY A 113 -5.41 -3.89 7.76
CA GLY A 113 -4.60 -3.12 8.71
C GLY A 113 -3.66 -2.10 8.06
N TYR A 114 -3.56 -2.06 6.74
CA TYR A 114 -2.77 -1.06 6.03
C TYR A 114 -3.61 0.21 5.80
N GLY A 115 -3.28 1.30 6.49
CA GLY A 115 -3.96 2.61 6.33
C GLY A 115 -3.35 3.47 5.22
N THR A 116 -2.13 3.15 4.78
CA THR A 116 -1.43 3.92 3.75
C THR A 116 -0.87 3.01 2.66
N LEU A 117 -1.21 3.31 1.40
CA LEU A 117 -0.66 2.67 0.22
C LEU A 117 0.36 3.59 -0.44
N LYS A 118 1.49 3.03 -0.83
CA LYS A 118 2.50 3.71 -1.64
C LYS A 118 2.56 3.02 -2.99
N LEU A 119 2.28 3.76 -4.05
CA LEU A 119 2.27 3.27 -5.42
C LEU A 119 3.41 3.95 -6.19
N ALA A 120 4.43 3.17 -6.56
CA ALA A 120 5.54 3.67 -7.36
C ALA A 120 5.27 3.47 -8.85
N ASN A 121 5.57 4.48 -9.67
CA ASN A 121 5.26 4.50 -11.09
C ASN A 121 6.23 3.70 -11.97
N VAL A 122 7.08 2.87 -11.34
CA VAL A 122 8.08 2.01 -12.01
C VAL A 122 9.12 2.80 -12.81
N PHE A 123 9.52 3.96 -12.27
CA PHE A 123 10.47 4.87 -12.91
C PHE A 123 11.81 4.17 -13.21
N LYS A 124 12.25 4.27 -14.46
CA LYS A 124 13.48 3.65 -14.97
C LYS A 124 13.58 2.12 -14.76
N ASP A 125 12.47 1.45 -14.54
CA ASP A 125 12.42 -0.01 -14.47
C ASP A 125 11.55 -0.61 -15.57
N PRO A 126 12.09 -0.88 -16.76
CA PRO A 126 11.33 -1.47 -17.85
C PRO A 126 10.91 -2.92 -17.59
N SER A 127 11.47 -3.56 -16.56
CA SER A 127 11.08 -4.92 -16.18
C SER A 127 9.86 -4.96 -15.25
N PHE A 128 9.53 -3.84 -14.57
CA PHE A 128 8.49 -3.70 -13.55
C PHE A 128 8.70 -4.52 -12.27
N VAL A 129 9.77 -5.29 -12.15
CA VAL A 129 9.92 -6.26 -11.05
C VAL A 129 11.02 -5.92 -10.04
N ARG A 130 11.88 -4.94 -10.33
CA ARG A 130 13.07 -4.67 -9.50
C ARG A 130 12.71 -4.35 -8.05
N GLU A 131 11.74 -3.48 -7.84
CA GLU A 131 11.33 -3.06 -6.49
C GLU A 131 10.73 -4.24 -5.71
N VAL A 132 9.75 -4.92 -6.30
CA VAL A 132 9.09 -6.08 -5.68
C VAL A 132 10.10 -7.19 -5.37
N LEU A 133 10.98 -7.53 -6.33
CA LEU A 133 12.02 -8.54 -6.14
C LEU A 133 13.03 -8.13 -5.07
N SER A 134 13.41 -6.86 -5.01
CA SER A 134 14.32 -6.36 -3.97
C SER A 134 13.75 -6.54 -2.57
N TYR A 135 12.46 -6.22 -2.37
CA TYR A 135 11.78 -6.46 -1.10
C TYR A 135 11.64 -7.96 -0.79
N GLU A 136 11.34 -8.79 -1.78
CA GLU A 136 11.30 -10.25 -1.62
C GLU A 136 12.63 -10.82 -1.12
N ILE A 137 13.73 -10.35 -1.68
CA ILE A 137 15.08 -10.75 -1.26
C ILE A 137 15.37 -10.22 0.15
N ALA A 138 15.12 -8.93 0.40
CA ALA A 138 15.42 -8.27 1.66
C ALA A 138 14.71 -8.94 2.85
N ARG A 139 13.42 -9.30 2.70
CA ARG A 139 12.63 -9.98 3.74
C ARG A 139 13.17 -11.34 4.17
N LYS A 140 14.07 -11.95 3.39
CA LYS A 140 14.75 -13.19 3.78
C LYS A 140 15.83 -12.96 4.83
N TYR A 141 16.27 -11.72 5.02
CA TYR A 141 17.42 -11.38 5.86
C TYR A 141 17.07 -10.44 7.02
N PHE A 142 16.09 -9.54 6.81
CA PHE A 142 15.68 -8.56 7.82
C PHE A 142 14.23 -8.09 7.59
N PRO A 143 13.59 -7.46 8.60
CA PRO A 143 12.29 -6.83 8.42
C PRO A 143 12.33 -5.80 7.28
N ALA A 144 11.55 -6.04 6.23
CA ALA A 144 11.44 -5.15 5.08
C ALA A 144 10.00 -5.11 4.58
N SER A 145 9.63 -4.04 3.89
CA SER A 145 8.29 -3.83 3.36
C SER A 145 7.83 -5.01 2.51
N GLN A 146 6.56 -5.35 2.61
CA GLN A 146 5.89 -6.17 1.61
C GLN A 146 5.70 -5.35 0.34
N ALA A 147 5.69 -6.00 -0.81
CA ALA A 147 5.44 -5.34 -2.08
C ALA A 147 4.80 -6.29 -3.09
N ASN A 148 3.93 -5.74 -3.92
CA ASN A 148 3.32 -6.43 -5.06
C ASN A 148 2.99 -5.43 -6.17
N PHE A 149 1.99 -5.72 -7.00
CA PHE A 149 1.61 -4.92 -8.15
C PHE A 149 0.18 -4.43 -8.03
N ALA A 150 -0.09 -3.26 -8.63
CA ALA A 150 -1.44 -2.71 -8.74
C ALA A 150 -1.67 -2.08 -10.12
N ASN A 151 -2.79 -2.41 -10.75
CA ASN A 151 -3.34 -1.64 -11.85
C ASN A 151 -4.06 -0.42 -11.27
N VAL A 152 -3.67 0.77 -11.69
CA VAL A 152 -4.21 2.02 -11.17
C VAL A 152 -5.09 2.70 -12.21
N TYR A 153 -6.28 3.10 -11.77
CA TYR A 153 -7.23 3.88 -12.54
C TYR A 153 -7.53 5.18 -11.81
N ILE A 154 -7.63 6.28 -12.53
CA ILE A 154 -8.10 7.56 -11.99
C ILE A 154 -9.24 8.06 -12.87
N ASN A 155 -10.39 8.35 -12.26
CA ASN A 155 -11.62 8.76 -12.95
C ASN A 155 -11.97 7.85 -14.15
N GLY A 156 -11.78 6.54 -13.97
CA GLY A 156 -12.04 5.50 -14.98
C GLY A 156 -10.95 5.35 -16.05
N ILE A 157 -9.90 6.17 -16.03
CA ILE A 157 -8.80 6.09 -16.99
C ILE A 157 -7.69 5.22 -16.41
N HIS A 158 -7.28 4.15 -17.12
CA HIS A 158 -6.19 3.29 -16.72
C HIS A 158 -4.84 3.98 -16.89
N LEU A 159 -4.16 4.27 -15.79
CA LEU A 159 -2.81 4.86 -15.82
C LEU A 159 -1.71 3.82 -16.01
N GLY A 160 -1.99 2.56 -15.74
CA GLY A 160 -1.08 1.45 -15.95
C GLY A 160 -0.73 0.70 -14.67
N LEU A 161 0.30 -0.16 -14.78
CA LEU A 161 0.82 -0.97 -13.69
C LEU A 161 1.76 -0.13 -12.82
N TYR A 162 1.58 -0.24 -11.49
CA TYR A 162 2.43 0.32 -10.45
C TYR A 162 2.98 -0.81 -9.58
N THR A 163 4.09 -0.58 -8.89
CA THR A 163 4.44 -1.37 -7.72
C THR A 163 3.81 -0.76 -6.49
N SER A 164 3.29 -1.61 -5.60
CA SER A 164 2.70 -1.21 -4.32
C SER A 164 3.59 -1.69 -3.20
N ASP A 165 4.14 -0.77 -2.41
CA ASP A 165 5.01 -1.06 -1.28
C ASP A 165 4.37 -0.67 0.05
N GLN A 166 4.58 -1.53 1.05
CA GLN A 166 4.10 -1.32 2.42
C GLN A 166 4.75 -0.09 3.03
N SER A 167 3.96 0.78 3.64
CA SER A 167 4.49 1.87 4.45
C SER A 167 5.21 1.35 5.68
N VAL A 168 6.40 1.89 5.97
CA VAL A 168 7.08 1.67 7.25
C VAL A 168 6.48 2.63 8.28
N ASP A 169 5.34 2.26 8.80
CA ASP A 169 4.54 3.02 9.75
C ASP A 169 4.37 2.27 11.08
N LYS A 170 3.46 2.71 11.93
CA LYS A 170 3.17 2.06 13.21
C LYS A 170 2.72 0.61 13.05
N PHE A 171 1.95 0.30 12.00
CA PHE A 171 1.50 -1.07 11.74
C PHE A 171 2.69 -1.99 11.39
N PHE A 172 3.61 -1.51 10.53
CA PHE A 172 4.86 -2.22 10.25
C PHE A 172 5.67 -2.45 11.52
N MET A 173 5.82 -1.41 12.36
CA MET A 173 6.61 -1.50 13.58
C MET A 173 6.01 -2.52 14.57
N ARG A 174 4.70 -2.52 14.77
CA ARG A 174 4.04 -3.51 15.64
C ARG A 174 4.26 -4.94 15.15
N ASN A 175 4.14 -5.15 13.84
CA ASN A 175 4.26 -6.48 13.25
C ASN A 175 5.67 -7.07 13.33
N HIS A 176 6.70 -6.23 13.25
CA HIS A 176 8.09 -6.69 13.21
C HIS A 176 8.83 -6.53 14.52
N PHE A 177 8.45 -5.56 15.35
CA PHE A 177 9.18 -5.20 16.58
C PHE A 177 8.31 -5.25 17.84
N SER A 178 7.04 -5.65 17.71
CA SER A 178 6.07 -5.78 18.81
C SER A 178 5.77 -4.46 19.55
N THR A 179 6.21 -3.32 19.01
CA THR A 179 5.97 -1.98 19.56
C THR A 179 5.98 -0.94 18.41
N ASP A 180 5.27 0.16 18.60
CA ASP A 180 5.22 1.30 17.68
C ASP A 180 5.58 2.63 18.36
N GLU A 181 5.98 2.55 19.63
CA GLU A 181 6.28 3.73 20.47
C GLU A 181 7.76 4.11 20.50
N ASN A 182 8.64 3.28 19.95
CA ASN A 182 10.06 3.56 19.91
C ASN A 182 10.41 4.57 18.81
N THR A 183 11.53 5.26 18.98
CA THR A 183 12.08 6.19 17.99
C THR A 183 12.36 5.46 16.67
N ARG A 184 11.93 6.07 15.59
CA ARG A 184 12.21 5.62 14.23
C ARG A 184 12.99 6.72 13.50
N VAL A 185 14.18 6.39 13.02
CA VAL A 185 15.03 7.29 12.24
C VAL A 185 14.93 6.90 10.77
N LYS A 186 14.66 7.88 9.92
CA LYS A 186 14.65 7.75 8.46
C LYS A 186 15.81 8.53 7.89
N GLY A 187 16.66 7.86 7.11
CA GLY A 187 17.67 8.57 6.32
C GLY A 187 17.02 9.32 5.16
N GLU A 188 17.30 10.59 5.02
CA GLU A 188 16.83 11.41 3.90
C GLU A 188 18.00 11.95 3.09
N ILE A 189 17.80 12.00 1.77
CA ILE A 189 18.76 12.65 0.88
C ILE A 189 18.35 14.12 0.81
N THR A 190 19.22 15.03 1.24
CA THR A 190 18.99 16.45 1.09
C THR A 190 18.99 16.84 -0.39
N THR A 191 17.97 17.61 -0.81
CA THR A 191 17.74 17.97 -2.22
C THR A 191 18.74 18.96 -2.82
N ASN A 192 19.65 19.53 -2.01
CA ASN A 192 20.50 20.66 -2.39
C ASN A 192 21.95 20.28 -2.73
N GLY A 193 22.19 19.13 -3.34
CA GLY A 193 23.50 18.75 -3.85
C GLY A 193 23.75 17.25 -3.89
N PRO A 194 24.85 16.80 -4.51
CA PRO A 194 25.26 15.42 -4.35
C PRO A 194 25.51 15.17 -2.86
N PRO A 195 25.11 14.03 -2.31
CA PRO A 195 25.34 13.71 -0.91
C PRO A 195 26.85 13.70 -0.67
N SER A 196 27.35 14.79 -0.08
CA SER A 196 28.75 14.90 0.34
C SER A 196 29.01 14.20 1.67
N GLY A 197 27.92 13.78 2.35
CA GLY A 197 27.92 12.90 3.51
C GLY A 197 27.01 11.69 3.24
N GLY A 198 27.30 10.56 3.84
CA GLY A 198 26.43 9.38 3.71
C GLY A 198 25.06 9.66 4.32
N VAL A 199 24.01 9.10 3.70
CA VAL A 199 22.62 9.11 4.22
C VAL A 199 22.52 8.57 5.67
N TRP A 200 23.61 8.00 6.18
CA TRP A 200 23.78 7.36 7.49
C TRP A 200 24.98 7.92 8.23
N GLU A 201 25.11 9.25 8.30
CA GLU A 201 26.13 9.87 9.12
C GLU A 201 25.68 9.92 10.58
N TYR A 202 26.56 9.52 11.49
CA TYR A 202 26.33 9.63 12.92
C TYR A 202 26.71 11.02 13.40
N PHE A 203 25.75 11.78 13.91
CA PHE A 203 25.95 13.17 14.37
C PHE A 203 26.13 13.27 15.89
N GLY A 204 25.79 12.26 16.65
CA GLY A 204 25.90 12.26 18.13
C GLY A 204 24.84 11.42 18.81
N GLU A 205 24.91 11.35 20.14
CA GLU A 205 23.96 10.64 21.00
C GLU A 205 22.70 11.47 21.30
N ASP A 206 22.74 12.78 21.09
CA ASP A 206 21.60 13.64 21.33
C ASP A 206 20.71 13.73 20.08
N SER A 207 19.39 13.54 20.27
CA SER A 207 18.44 13.64 19.18
C SER A 207 18.41 15.03 18.53
N THR A 208 18.83 16.06 19.26
CA THR A 208 18.93 17.44 18.74
C THR A 208 20.04 17.61 17.71
N ASP A 209 21.05 16.74 17.68
CA ASP A 209 22.10 16.73 16.68
C ASP A 209 21.57 16.42 15.27
N TYR A 210 20.35 15.89 15.18
CA TYR A 210 19.67 15.50 13.94
C TYR A 210 18.59 16.49 13.50
N TYR A 211 18.37 17.59 14.24
CA TYR A 211 17.41 18.62 13.86
C TYR A 211 18.00 19.54 12.77
N GLY A 212 17.32 19.61 11.65
CA GLY A 212 17.71 20.47 10.53
C GLY A 212 18.38 19.74 9.36
N TYR A 213 18.30 18.42 9.37
CA TYR A 213 18.73 17.55 8.27
C TYR A 213 17.54 16.89 7.60
#